data_33b35900f3fbb145f547364c22c36ca1
#
_entry.id   33b35900f3fbb145f547364c22c36ca1
#
_cell.length_a   1.000
_cell.length_b   1.000
_cell.length_c   1.000
_cell.angle_alpha   90.00
_cell.angle_beta   90.00
_cell.angle_gamma   90.00
#
_symmetry.space_group_name_H-M   'P 1'
#
loop_
_entity.id
_entity.type
_entity.pdbx_description
1 polymer ?
#
loop_
_entity_poly.entity_id
_entity_poly.type
_entity_poly.pdbx_seq_one_letter_code
_entity_poly.pdbx_strand_id
1 'polypeptide(L)'
;FLFCTRFTKASDHGNHENGYLKSATYYSDDWVINFWNSESSHMDEELKQIREDGFNSIILVVPWREFQPSMAPEHYNDYAWEKFDRVMKAAKAQDLKVMLRVGYTWDYYSSENVLARYEKLLYDSETKKAWLHYAKRLYEKASAYDNFSGGFITWEDFWNFAENGSTLYGSGITGRKMAAQCGYTQYVKEHYTLEELGEIYRDTFDSYGEIYLLMQENCFSSFMTIF
;
A
#
# COMPACT_ATOMS: atom_id res chain seq x y z
N PHE A 1 -11.01 -3.92 7.56
CA PHE A 1 -11.73 -4.23 6.31
C PHE A 1 -10.79 -3.95 5.14
N LEU A 2 -9.88 -4.88 4.89
CA LEU A 2 -9.25 -4.96 3.58
C LEU A 2 -10.32 -5.47 2.63
N PHE A 3 -10.70 -4.63 1.67
CA PHE A 3 -11.51 -5.08 0.56
C PHE A 3 -10.67 -6.05 -0.27
N CYS A 4 -10.84 -7.33 -0.03
CA CYS A 4 -10.61 -8.31 -1.07
C CYS A 4 -11.79 -8.20 -2.04
N THR A 5 -11.84 -7.12 -2.82
CA THR A 5 -12.64 -7.12 -4.03
C THR A 5 -12.04 -8.23 -4.88
N ARG A 6 -12.83 -9.26 -5.15
CA ARG A 6 -12.54 -10.17 -6.25
C ARG A 6 -12.28 -9.30 -7.46
N PHE A 7 -11.02 -9.07 -7.77
CA PHE A 7 -10.65 -8.59 -9.09
C PHE A 7 -11.16 -9.66 -10.04
N THR A 8 -12.21 -9.35 -10.77
CA THR A 8 -12.61 -10.12 -11.93
C THR A 8 -11.37 -10.33 -12.75
N LYS A 9 -11.07 -11.60 -13.07
CA LYS A 9 -10.00 -12.02 -13.95
C LYS A 9 -9.70 -10.93 -14.96
N ALA A 10 -8.51 -10.34 -14.85
CA ALA A 10 -7.92 -9.64 -15.98
C ALA A 10 -7.94 -10.65 -17.12
N SER A 11 -8.53 -10.28 -18.24
CA SER A 11 -8.64 -11.10 -19.42
C SER A 11 -7.24 -11.62 -19.75
N ASP A 12 -7.17 -12.93 -19.92
CA ASP A 12 -6.01 -13.71 -20.28
C ASP A 12 -5.49 -13.21 -21.65
N HIS A 13 -4.61 -12.23 -21.63
CA HIS A 13 -3.91 -11.74 -22.80
C HIS A 13 -2.44 -12.12 -22.69
N GLY A 14 -2.15 -13.30 -23.22
CA GLY A 14 -0.86 -13.66 -23.80
C GLY A 14 0.29 -13.86 -22.80
N ASN A 15 0.84 -15.06 -22.80
CA ASN A 15 2.16 -15.45 -22.32
C ASN A 15 2.80 -14.52 -21.28
N HIS A 16 2.33 -14.60 -20.03
CA HIS A 16 3.13 -14.19 -18.91
C HIS A 16 4.30 -15.17 -18.81
N GLU A 17 5.41 -14.85 -19.45
CA GLU A 17 6.68 -15.33 -18.95
C GLU A 17 6.69 -15.01 -17.45
N ASN A 18 6.73 -16.02 -16.61
CA ASN A 18 6.90 -15.91 -15.16
C ASN A 18 8.30 -15.34 -14.86
N GLY A 19 8.57 -14.14 -15.35
CA GLY A 19 9.83 -13.46 -15.19
C GLY A 19 9.91 -12.80 -13.82
N TYR A 20 11.01 -13.01 -13.14
CA TYR A 20 11.35 -12.28 -11.92
C TYR A 20 11.31 -10.77 -12.17
N LEU A 21 10.57 -10.01 -11.33
CA LEU A 21 10.55 -8.55 -11.38
C LEU A 21 11.77 -8.00 -10.63
N LYS A 22 12.65 -7.35 -11.37
CA LYS A 22 13.75 -6.56 -10.81
C LYS A 22 13.36 -5.09 -10.90
N SER A 23 13.00 -4.50 -9.76
CA SER A 23 12.39 -3.18 -9.70
C SER A 23 13.32 -2.14 -9.11
N ALA A 24 13.30 -0.92 -9.68
CA ALA A 24 13.86 0.29 -9.09
C ALA A 24 12.72 1.19 -8.59
N THR A 25 12.86 1.82 -7.42
CA THR A 25 11.95 2.89 -7.02
C THR A 25 12.28 4.13 -7.83
N TYR A 26 11.25 4.74 -8.46
CA TYR A 26 11.44 5.88 -9.34
C TYR A 26 10.75 7.13 -8.82
N TYR A 27 11.49 8.21 -8.70
CA TYR A 27 11.03 9.57 -8.37
C TYR A 27 11.98 10.67 -8.89
N SER A 28 12.75 10.36 -9.96
CA SER A 28 13.74 11.26 -10.55
C SER A 28 14.76 11.79 -9.54
N ASP A 29 15.18 13.03 -9.68
CA ASP A 29 16.08 13.72 -8.73
C ASP A 29 15.36 14.30 -7.51
N ASP A 30 14.06 14.09 -7.41
CA ASP A 30 13.23 14.63 -6.35
C ASP A 30 13.10 13.70 -5.14
N TRP A 31 12.60 14.26 -4.04
CA TRP A 31 12.04 13.45 -2.98
C TRP A 31 10.66 12.93 -3.41
N VAL A 32 10.32 11.73 -2.99
CA VAL A 32 9.12 10.98 -3.39
C VAL A 32 7.80 11.77 -3.33
N ILE A 33 7.67 12.70 -2.41
CA ILE A 33 6.49 13.57 -2.28
C ILE A 33 6.56 14.70 -3.32
N ASN A 34 7.72 15.36 -3.43
CA ASN A 34 7.91 16.50 -4.33
C ASN A 34 7.79 16.13 -5.80
N PHE A 35 8.17 14.90 -6.15
CA PHE A 35 8.14 14.39 -7.52
C PHE A 35 6.82 14.69 -8.25
N TRP A 36 5.70 14.58 -7.56
CA TRP A 36 4.39 14.75 -8.20
C TRP A 36 4.01 16.21 -8.50
N ASN A 37 4.74 17.16 -7.93
CA ASN A 37 4.51 18.60 -8.11
C ASN A 37 5.69 19.32 -8.80
N SER A 38 6.72 18.58 -9.19
CA SER A 38 7.89 19.11 -9.89
C SER A 38 7.85 18.82 -11.40
N GLU A 39 8.67 19.54 -12.15
CA GLU A 39 8.96 19.19 -13.55
C GLU A 39 10.04 18.10 -13.59
N SER A 40 9.86 17.12 -14.47
CA SER A 40 10.83 16.04 -14.70
C SER A 40 11.26 16.09 -16.17
N SER A 41 12.30 16.87 -16.46
CA SER A 41 12.78 17.09 -17.82
C SER A 41 13.55 15.91 -18.41
N HIS A 42 14.06 15.00 -17.57
CA HIS A 42 14.92 13.88 -17.96
C HIS A 42 14.26 12.50 -17.76
N MET A 43 12.93 12.46 -17.62
CA MET A 43 12.19 11.24 -17.33
C MET A 43 12.47 10.11 -18.34
N ASP A 44 12.48 10.42 -19.61
CA ASP A 44 12.67 9.42 -20.66
C ASP A 44 14.08 8.83 -20.64
N GLU A 45 15.09 9.68 -20.42
CA GLU A 45 16.49 9.27 -20.29
C GLU A 45 16.71 8.44 -19.02
N GLU A 46 16.13 8.84 -17.91
CA GLU A 46 16.25 8.13 -16.64
C GLU A 46 15.61 6.74 -16.71
N LEU A 47 14.41 6.63 -17.25
CA LEU A 47 13.71 5.35 -17.42
C LEU A 47 14.44 4.44 -18.40
N LYS A 48 15.01 5.01 -19.47
CA LYS A 48 15.88 4.28 -20.39
C LYS A 48 17.10 3.73 -19.66
N GLN A 49 17.76 4.55 -18.83
CA GLN A 49 18.93 4.10 -18.04
C GLN A 49 18.56 2.96 -17.08
N ILE A 50 17.42 3.06 -16.39
CA ILE A 50 16.91 1.98 -15.53
C ILE A 50 16.75 0.68 -16.32
N ARG A 51 16.25 0.75 -17.55
CA ARG A 51 16.12 -0.42 -18.41
C ARG A 51 17.48 -0.98 -18.85
N GLU A 52 18.41 -0.11 -19.21
CA GLU A 52 19.78 -0.48 -19.63
C GLU A 52 20.58 -1.09 -18.47
N ASP A 53 20.34 -0.69 -17.23
CA ASP A 53 20.91 -1.26 -15.99
C ASP A 53 20.30 -2.65 -15.65
N GLY A 54 19.42 -3.15 -16.49
CA GLY A 54 18.86 -4.49 -16.41
C GLY A 54 17.66 -4.61 -15.46
N PHE A 55 17.01 -3.51 -15.10
CA PHE A 55 15.69 -3.55 -14.46
C PHE A 55 14.60 -3.78 -15.51
N ASN A 56 13.53 -4.45 -15.10
CA ASN A 56 12.36 -4.70 -15.95
C ASN A 56 11.07 -4.11 -15.37
N SER A 57 11.18 -3.40 -14.26
CA SER A 57 10.06 -2.77 -13.57
C SER A 57 10.51 -1.57 -12.75
N ILE A 58 9.57 -0.68 -12.48
CA ILE A 58 9.70 0.41 -11.52
C ILE A 58 8.62 0.32 -10.45
N ILE A 59 8.94 0.83 -9.26
CA ILE A 59 7.96 1.07 -8.18
C ILE A 59 7.71 2.56 -8.13
N LEU A 60 6.46 2.96 -8.34
CA LEU A 60 6.01 4.33 -8.16
C LEU A 60 5.34 4.48 -6.80
N VAL A 61 5.86 5.38 -6.00
CA VAL A 61 5.21 5.79 -4.76
C VAL A 61 4.18 6.86 -5.09
N VAL A 62 2.94 6.60 -4.72
CA VAL A 62 1.80 7.48 -5.01
C VAL A 62 1.19 7.97 -3.70
N PRO A 63 1.69 9.10 -3.13
CA PRO A 63 1.20 9.63 -1.87
C PRO A 63 -0.20 10.21 -2.06
N TRP A 64 -1.10 9.90 -1.16
CA TRP A 64 -2.51 10.27 -1.26
C TRP A 64 -2.73 11.78 -1.42
N ARG A 65 -2.12 12.59 -0.55
CA ARG A 65 -2.31 14.05 -0.52
C ARG A 65 -1.85 14.74 -1.81
N GLU A 66 -0.85 14.22 -2.48
CA GLU A 66 -0.32 14.81 -3.70
C GLU A 66 -1.33 14.68 -4.86
N PHE A 67 -2.15 13.64 -4.85
CA PHE A 67 -3.18 13.38 -5.84
C PHE A 67 -4.56 13.93 -5.44
N GLN A 68 -4.84 14.00 -4.16
CA GLN A 68 -6.09 14.52 -3.58
C GLN A 68 -5.75 15.46 -2.42
N PRO A 69 -5.38 16.72 -2.70
CA PRO A 69 -4.93 17.68 -1.69
C PRO A 69 -6.01 18.12 -0.70
N SER A 70 -7.28 17.87 -0.98
CA SER A 70 -8.39 18.14 -0.07
C SER A 70 -9.42 17.02 -0.08
N MET A 71 -9.86 16.62 1.12
CA MET A 71 -10.92 15.64 1.32
C MET A 71 -12.32 16.28 1.41
N ALA A 72 -12.39 17.52 1.90
CA ALA A 72 -13.65 18.23 2.12
C ALA A 72 -13.48 19.75 1.88
N PRO A 73 -13.98 20.32 0.76
CA PRO A 73 -14.53 19.58 -0.38
C PRO A 73 -13.47 18.69 -1.07
N GLU A 74 -13.92 17.59 -1.62
CA GLU A 74 -13.04 16.69 -2.36
C GLU A 74 -12.44 17.41 -3.57
N HIS A 75 -11.12 17.42 -3.65
CA HIS A 75 -10.37 18.07 -4.72
C HIS A 75 -9.19 17.21 -5.15
N TYR A 76 -8.98 17.10 -6.46
CA TYR A 76 -7.89 16.35 -7.07
C TYR A 76 -6.89 17.28 -7.75
N ASN A 77 -5.61 16.91 -7.70
CA ASN A 77 -4.52 17.62 -8.33
C ASN A 77 -4.34 17.12 -9.78
N ASP A 78 -4.91 17.84 -10.73
CA ASP A 78 -4.87 17.44 -12.14
C ASP A 78 -3.42 17.31 -12.66
N TYR A 79 -2.50 18.16 -12.20
CA TYR A 79 -1.10 18.08 -12.59
C TYR A 79 -0.45 16.75 -12.18
N ALA A 80 -0.69 16.28 -10.95
CA ALA A 80 -0.18 14.99 -10.49
C ALA A 80 -0.78 13.82 -11.29
N TRP A 81 -2.07 13.89 -11.61
CA TRP A 81 -2.73 12.89 -12.44
C TRP A 81 -2.23 12.88 -13.90
N GLU A 82 -1.94 14.03 -14.48
CA GLU A 82 -1.33 14.13 -15.81
C GLU A 82 0.12 13.62 -15.80
N LYS A 83 0.88 13.95 -14.74
CA LYS A 83 2.23 13.41 -14.56
C LYS A 83 2.23 11.89 -14.41
N PHE A 84 1.26 11.34 -13.70
CA PHE A 84 1.07 9.89 -13.62
C PHE A 84 0.92 9.26 -15.00
N ASP A 85 0.09 9.83 -15.87
CA ASP A 85 -0.06 9.36 -17.25
C ASP A 85 1.25 9.44 -18.03
N ARG A 86 2.02 10.51 -17.85
CA ARG A 86 3.34 10.67 -18.51
C ARG A 86 4.30 9.57 -18.07
N VAL A 87 4.39 9.32 -16.76
CA VAL A 87 5.27 8.26 -16.21
C VAL A 87 4.87 6.88 -16.74
N MET A 88 3.57 6.55 -16.72
CA MET A 88 3.07 5.26 -17.21
C MET A 88 3.43 5.03 -18.68
N LYS A 89 3.27 6.07 -19.52
CA LYS A 89 3.61 6.02 -20.94
C LYS A 89 5.12 5.93 -21.17
N ALA A 90 5.90 6.72 -20.46
CA ALA A 90 7.36 6.72 -20.57
C ALA A 90 7.96 5.37 -20.13
N ALA A 91 7.48 4.80 -19.01
CA ALA A 91 7.87 3.47 -18.57
C ALA A 91 7.50 2.39 -19.61
N LYS A 92 6.31 2.47 -20.20
CA LYS A 92 5.89 1.56 -21.26
C LYS A 92 6.80 1.65 -22.48
N ALA A 93 7.21 2.85 -22.88
CA ALA A 93 8.12 3.06 -24.02
C ALA A 93 9.49 2.38 -23.81
N GLN A 94 9.90 2.16 -22.56
CA GLN A 94 11.14 1.46 -22.20
C GLN A 94 10.91 -0.01 -21.83
N ASP A 95 9.72 -0.57 -22.10
CA ASP A 95 9.37 -1.95 -21.73
C ASP A 95 9.53 -2.22 -20.22
N LEU A 96 9.20 -1.23 -19.38
CA LEU A 96 9.20 -1.33 -17.93
C LEU A 96 7.79 -1.57 -17.41
N LYS A 97 7.63 -2.60 -16.58
CA LYS A 97 6.42 -2.79 -15.79
C LYS A 97 6.36 -1.76 -14.67
N VAL A 98 5.16 -1.42 -14.24
CA VAL A 98 4.94 -0.46 -13.15
C VAL A 98 4.17 -1.12 -12.02
N MET A 99 4.74 -1.06 -10.82
CA MET A 99 4.10 -1.44 -9.57
C MET A 99 3.85 -0.19 -8.74
N LEU A 100 2.66 -0.06 -8.14
CA LEU A 100 2.33 1.08 -7.30
C LEU A 100 2.57 0.76 -5.82
N ARG A 101 3.26 1.66 -5.13
CA ARG A 101 3.28 1.74 -3.67
C ARG A 101 2.32 2.84 -3.25
N VAL A 102 1.15 2.45 -2.76
CA VAL A 102 0.06 3.37 -2.49
C VAL A 102 0.19 3.93 -1.08
N GLY A 103 0.31 5.24 -0.97
CA GLY A 103 0.29 5.95 0.29
C GLY A 103 -1.11 6.02 0.92
N TYR A 104 -1.17 6.29 2.22
CA TYR A 104 -2.40 6.43 2.99
C TYR A 104 -2.36 7.71 3.86
N THR A 105 -2.75 7.68 5.11
CA THR A 105 -2.96 8.90 5.93
C THR A 105 -1.69 9.64 6.38
N TRP A 106 -0.49 9.16 6.08
CA TRP A 106 0.75 9.74 6.57
C TRP A 106 0.91 11.22 6.21
N ASP A 107 0.67 11.55 4.98
CA ASP A 107 0.81 12.90 4.43
C ASP A 107 -0.29 13.87 4.88
N TYR A 108 -1.49 13.40 5.23
CA TYR A 108 -2.55 14.24 5.78
C TYR A 108 -2.38 14.52 7.28
N TYR A 109 -1.96 13.52 8.02
CA TYR A 109 -1.92 13.56 9.48
C TYR A 109 -0.49 13.41 10.02
N SER A 110 0.48 13.98 9.34
CA SER A 110 1.91 13.86 9.66
C SER A 110 2.31 14.35 11.05
N SER A 111 1.51 15.26 11.64
CA SER A 111 1.71 15.75 13.01
C SER A 111 1.19 14.78 14.07
N GLU A 112 0.41 13.79 13.69
CA GLU A 112 -0.14 12.80 14.60
C GLU A 112 0.72 11.54 14.67
N ASN A 113 0.63 10.81 15.78
CA ASN A 113 1.29 9.51 15.86
C ASN A 113 0.65 8.51 14.89
N VAL A 114 1.38 7.47 14.58
CA VAL A 114 1.00 6.47 13.58
C VAL A 114 -0.33 5.78 13.90
N LEU A 115 -0.58 5.51 15.18
CA LEU A 115 -1.83 4.88 15.60
C LEU A 115 -3.04 5.78 15.35
N ALA A 116 -2.96 7.07 15.72
CA ALA A 116 -4.02 8.03 15.49
C ALA A 116 -4.34 8.19 13.99
N ARG A 117 -3.33 8.15 13.13
CA ARG A 117 -3.51 8.17 11.67
C ARG A 117 -4.28 6.95 11.16
N TYR A 118 -3.95 5.76 11.65
CA TYR A 118 -4.67 4.54 11.30
C TYR A 118 -6.10 4.54 11.85
N GLU A 119 -6.31 5.05 13.05
CA GLU A 119 -7.64 5.20 13.63
C GLU A 119 -8.53 6.09 12.77
N LYS A 120 -8.01 7.21 12.25
CA LYS A 120 -8.74 8.06 11.29
C LYS A 120 -9.11 7.30 10.02
N LEU A 121 -8.17 6.57 9.43
CA LEU A 121 -8.45 5.80 8.22
C LEU A 121 -9.51 4.70 8.44
N LEU A 122 -9.51 4.08 9.61
CA LEU A 122 -10.40 2.95 9.91
C LEU A 122 -11.79 3.39 10.40
N TYR A 123 -11.85 4.44 11.21
CA TYR A 123 -13.06 4.78 11.97
C TYR A 123 -13.65 6.15 11.63
N ASP A 124 -12.90 7.10 11.10
CA ASP A 124 -13.46 8.32 10.56
C ASP A 124 -14.04 8.09 9.17
N SER A 125 -15.37 8.22 9.06
CA SER A 125 -16.09 7.88 7.84
C SER A 125 -15.70 8.74 6.64
N GLU A 126 -15.41 10.02 6.85
CA GLU A 126 -15.06 10.95 5.78
C GLU A 126 -13.65 10.68 5.27
N THR A 127 -12.70 10.48 6.18
CA THR A 127 -11.32 10.08 5.82
C THR A 127 -11.31 8.77 5.05
N LYS A 128 -12.02 7.77 5.55
CA LYS A 128 -12.13 6.46 4.89
C LYS A 128 -12.74 6.55 3.50
N LYS A 129 -13.83 7.30 3.37
CA LYS A 129 -14.51 7.52 2.09
C LYS A 129 -13.59 8.21 1.08
N ALA A 130 -12.93 9.29 1.49
CA ALA A 130 -12.03 10.03 0.63
C ALA A 130 -10.84 9.16 0.16
N TRP A 131 -10.25 8.38 1.08
CA TRP A 131 -9.18 7.46 0.73
C TRP A 131 -9.64 6.36 -0.25
N LEU A 132 -10.82 5.80 -0.05
CA LEU A 132 -11.38 4.80 -0.97
C LEU A 132 -11.65 5.38 -2.37
N HIS A 133 -12.11 6.63 -2.45
CA HIS A 133 -12.31 7.32 -3.73
C HIS A 133 -10.97 7.52 -4.45
N TYR A 134 -9.95 8.00 -3.72
CA TYR A 134 -8.60 8.14 -4.26
C TYR A 134 -8.05 6.80 -4.75
N ALA A 135 -8.06 5.77 -3.91
CA ALA A 135 -7.52 4.46 -4.25
C ALA A 135 -8.23 3.84 -5.46
N LYS A 136 -9.56 3.93 -5.49
CA LYS A 136 -10.36 3.47 -6.62
C LYS A 136 -9.95 4.18 -7.91
N ARG A 137 -9.91 5.52 -7.90
CA ARG A 137 -9.52 6.32 -9.07
C ARG A 137 -8.11 5.98 -9.55
N LEU A 138 -7.18 5.78 -8.61
CA LEU A 138 -5.80 5.43 -8.91
C LEU A 138 -5.71 4.07 -9.63
N TYR A 139 -6.35 3.04 -9.08
CA TYR A 139 -6.30 1.71 -9.68
C TYR A 139 -7.08 1.63 -11.01
N GLU A 140 -8.21 2.30 -11.13
CA GLU A 140 -8.95 2.39 -12.40
C GLU A 140 -8.07 3.03 -13.49
N LYS A 141 -7.38 4.13 -13.14
CA LYS A 141 -6.48 4.81 -14.07
C LYS A 141 -5.25 3.96 -14.43
N ALA A 142 -4.62 3.33 -13.44
CA ALA A 142 -3.47 2.46 -13.67
C ALA A 142 -3.83 1.23 -14.51
N SER A 143 -5.01 0.64 -14.28
CA SER A 143 -5.49 -0.55 -15.00
C SER A 143 -5.77 -0.31 -16.48
N ALA A 144 -5.82 0.95 -16.93
CA ALA A 144 -5.91 1.27 -18.35
C ALA A 144 -4.57 1.07 -19.09
N TYR A 145 -3.48 0.84 -18.38
CA TYR A 145 -2.15 0.61 -18.94
C TYR A 145 -1.75 -0.86 -18.85
N ASP A 146 -1.33 -1.46 -19.95
CA ASP A 146 -0.91 -2.86 -20.05
C ASP A 146 0.43 -3.17 -19.36
N ASN A 147 1.23 -2.15 -19.06
CA ASN A 147 2.44 -2.26 -18.26
C ASN A 147 2.20 -2.13 -16.73
N PHE A 148 0.97 -1.95 -16.29
CA PHE A 148 0.61 -1.97 -14.88
C PHE A 148 0.64 -3.41 -14.36
N SER A 149 1.40 -3.67 -13.30
CA SER A 149 1.59 -5.01 -12.70
C SER A 149 0.92 -5.20 -11.35
N GLY A 150 0.19 -4.19 -10.88
CA GLY A 150 -0.44 -4.22 -9.57
C GLY A 150 0.18 -3.23 -8.59
N GLY A 151 -0.15 -3.39 -7.32
CA GLY A 151 0.38 -2.50 -6.30
C GLY A 151 0.15 -3.04 -4.89
N PHE A 152 0.73 -2.35 -3.92
CA PHE A 152 0.62 -2.69 -2.52
C PHE A 152 0.42 -1.43 -1.68
N ILE A 153 -0.29 -1.60 -0.58
CA ILE A 153 -0.58 -0.53 0.37
C ILE A 153 0.36 -0.71 1.54
N THR A 154 1.44 0.06 1.57
CA THR A 154 2.37 0.07 2.69
C THR A 154 3.23 1.32 2.68
N TRP A 155 3.64 1.72 3.87
CA TRP A 155 4.66 2.71 4.13
C TRP A 155 5.52 2.22 5.30
N GLU A 156 6.56 2.93 5.65
CA GLU A 156 7.40 2.60 6.81
C GLU A 156 6.61 2.58 8.13
N ASP A 157 5.51 3.29 8.18
CA ASP A 157 4.57 3.30 9.29
C ASP A 157 4.08 1.90 9.68
N PHE A 158 3.97 0.97 8.73
CA PHE A 158 3.52 -0.38 9.05
C PHE A 158 4.48 -1.12 9.98
N TRP A 159 5.79 -0.97 9.77
CA TRP A 159 6.80 -1.47 10.68
C TRP A 159 6.64 -0.88 12.07
N ASN A 160 6.56 0.44 12.15
CA ASN A 160 6.38 1.16 13.41
C ASN A 160 5.06 0.78 14.10
N PHE A 161 4.02 0.55 13.32
CA PHE A 161 2.73 0.10 13.81
C PHE A 161 2.83 -1.31 14.42
N ALA A 162 3.38 -2.27 13.71
CA ALA A 162 3.39 -3.67 14.12
C ALA A 162 4.33 -3.93 15.31
N GLU A 163 5.55 -3.35 15.30
CA GLU A 163 6.58 -3.67 16.29
C GLU A 163 6.82 -2.59 17.33
N ASN A 164 6.87 -1.35 16.91
CA ASN A 164 7.37 -0.24 17.72
C ASN A 164 6.35 0.86 17.98
N GLY A 165 5.12 0.74 17.52
CA GLY A 165 4.13 1.81 17.60
C GLY A 165 3.96 2.38 19.00
N SER A 166 3.94 1.52 20.02
CA SER A 166 3.84 1.95 21.42
C SER A 166 5.11 2.64 21.94
N THR A 167 6.26 2.20 21.51
CA THR A 167 7.56 2.69 21.98
C THR A 167 7.96 3.98 21.25
N LEU A 168 7.90 3.97 19.92
CA LEU A 168 8.33 5.10 19.09
C LEU A 168 7.40 6.31 19.22
N TYR A 169 6.11 6.08 19.37
CA TYR A 169 5.12 7.16 19.38
C TYR A 169 4.50 7.41 20.76
N GLY A 170 5.01 6.74 21.79
CA GLY A 170 4.59 6.97 23.16
C GLY A 170 3.12 6.63 23.45
N SER A 171 2.50 5.80 22.62
CA SER A 171 1.08 5.49 22.72
C SER A 171 0.73 4.56 23.90
N GLY A 172 1.72 3.87 24.47
CA GLY A 172 1.49 2.87 25.52
C GLY A 172 0.69 1.64 25.06
N ILE A 173 0.47 1.51 23.75
CA ILE A 173 -0.32 0.44 23.14
C ILE A 173 0.62 -0.62 22.58
N THR A 174 0.41 -1.86 22.96
CA THR A 174 1.15 -3.01 22.40
C THR A 174 0.65 -3.37 21.00
N GLY A 175 1.47 -4.02 20.18
CA GLY A 175 1.07 -4.52 18.87
C GLY A 175 -0.23 -5.34 18.91
N ARG A 176 -0.44 -6.11 19.99
CA ARG A 176 -1.68 -6.84 20.25
C ARG A 176 -2.91 -5.94 20.35
N LYS A 177 -2.83 -4.86 21.13
CA LYS A 177 -3.93 -3.89 21.25
C LYS A 177 -4.18 -3.19 19.92
N MET A 178 -3.12 -2.87 19.19
CA MET A 178 -3.22 -2.25 17.87
C MET A 178 -3.95 -3.17 16.88
N ALA A 179 -3.58 -4.44 16.81
CA ALA A 179 -4.26 -5.42 15.96
C ALA A 179 -5.75 -5.55 16.32
N ALA A 180 -6.08 -5.57 17.60
CA ALA A 180 -7.47 -5.63 18.07
C ALA A 180 -8.25 -4.37 17.67
N GLN A 181 -7.67 -3.18 17.82
CA GLN A 181 -8.29 -1.92 17.41
C GLN A 181 -8.50 -1.83 15.90
N CYS A 182 -7.61 -2.41 15.10
CA CYS A 182 -7.78 -2.53 13.66
C CYS A 182 -8.84 -3.56 13.22
N GLY A 183 -9.51 -4.20 14.17
CA GLY A 183 -10.58 -5.17 13.88
C GLY A 183 -10.09 -6.60 13.62
N TYR A 184 -8.80 -6.88 13.81
CA TYR A 184 -8.24 -8.21 13.55
C TYR A 184 -8.92 -9.31 14.35
N THR A 185 -9.15 -9.09 15.65
CA THR A 185 -9.85 -10.08 16.50
C THR A 185 -11.22 -10.43 15.97
N GLN A 186 -11.97 -9.42 15.56
CA GLN A 186 -13.31 -9.60 15.06
C GLN A 186 -13.28 -10.36 13.73
N TYR A 187 -12.37 -9.97 12.84
CA TYR A 187 -12.18 -10.64 11.56
C TYR A 187 -11.88 -12.13 11.74
N VAL A 188 -10.91 -12.47 12.60
CA VAL A 188 -10.51 -13.86 12.84
C VAL A 188 -11.65 -14.69 13.42
N LYS A 189 -12.41 -14.14 14.36
CA LYS A 189 -13.60 -14.81 14.96
C LYS A 189 -14.72 -15.06 13.95
N GLU A 190 -14.88 -14.18 12.97
CA GLU A 190 -15.94 -14.28 11.97
C GLU A 190 -15.59 -15.26 10.85
N HIS A 191 -14.30 -15.50 10.59
CA HIS A 191 -13.84 -16.23 9.42
C HIS A 191 -13.14 -17.57 9.71
N TYR A 192 -12.67 -17.79 10.94
CA TYR A 192 -11.88 -18.96 11.29
C TYR A 192 -12.31 -19.57 12.62
N THR A 193 -12.32 -20.90 12.70
CA THR A 193 -12.37 -21.65 13.95
C THR A 193 -11.00 -21.68 14.63
N LEU A 194 -10.94 -21.99 15.90
CA LEU A 194 -9.66 -22.18 16.61
C LEU A 194 -8.85 -23.36 16.06
N GLU A 195 -9.54 -24.38 15.56
CA GLU A 195 -8.92 -25.55 14.93
C GLU A 195 -8.22 -25.15 13.62
N GLU A 196 -8.91 -24.43 12.72
CA GLU A 196 -8.33 -23.91 11.47
C GLU A 196 -7.13 -23.00 11.74
N LEU A 197 -7.22 -22.14 12.77
CA LEU A 197 -6.11 -21.29 13.18
C LEU A 197 -4.96 -22.13 13.73
N GLY A 198 -5.25 -23.19 14.46
CA GLY A 198 -4.27 -24.15 14.94
C GLY A 198 -3.50 -24.80 13.79
N GLU A 199 -4.17 -25.16 12.71
CA GLU A 199 -3.52 -25.69 11.50
C GLU A 199 -2.65 -24.63 10.81
N ILE A 200 -3.17 -23.41 10.65
CA ILE A 200 -2.46 -22.29 10.01
C ILE A 200 -1.17 -21.94 10.77
N TYR A 201 -1.28 -21.81 12.09
CA TYR A 201 -0.16 -21.40 12.94
C TYR A 201 0.68 -22.58 13.44
N ARG A 202 0.25 -23.81 13.20
CA ARG A 202 0.88 -25.06 13.72
C ARG A 202 1.00 -25.06 15.23
N ASP A 203 -0.06 -24.62 15.89
CA ASP A 203 -0.16 -24.50 17.34
C ASP A 203 -1.58 -24.85 17.80
N THR A 204 -1.81 -24.90 19.11
CA THR A 204 -3.13 -25.18 19.70
C THR A 204 -3.58 -23.97 20.51
N PHE A 205 -4.80 -23.50 20.29
CA PHE A 205 -5.35 -22.32 20.93
C PHE A 205 -6.61 -22.66 21.73
N ASP A 206 -6.62 -22.27 23.00
CA ASP A 206 -7.82 -22.36 23.85
C ASP A 206 -8.75 -21.14 23.65
N SER A 207 -8.22 -20.05 23.14
CA SER A 207 -8.98 -18.82 22.85
C SER A 207 -8.37 -17.99 21.74
N TYR A 208 -9.20 -17.17 21.06
CA TYR A 208 -8.72 -16.20 20.09
C TYR A 208 -7.76 -15.15 20.66
N GLY A 209 -7.76 -14.98 22.00
CA GLY A 209 -6.82 -14.09 22.69
C GLY A 209 -5.38 -14.55 22.65
N GLU A 210 -5.13 -15.85 22.50
CA GLU A 210 -3.78 -16.45 22.49
C GLU A 210 -3.08 -16.27 21.15
N ILE A 211 -3.84 -16.19 20.07
CA ILE A 211 -3.30 -15.97 18.71
C ILE A 211 -2.45 -14.70 18.64
N TYR A 212 -2.73 -13.71 19.47
CA TYR A 212 -1.93 -12.50 19.56
C TYR A 212 -0.56 -12.66 20.19
N LEU A 213 -0.35 -13.69 21.00
CA LEU A 213 0.96 -13.93 21.60
C LEU A 213 1.96 -14.36 20.53
N LEU A 214 1.53 -15.16 19.58
CA LEU A 214 2.36 -15.57 18.43
C LEU A 214 2.73 -14.38 17.55
N MET A 215 1.85 -13.41 17.41
CA MET A 215 2.14 -12.18 16.67
C MET A 215 3.26 -11.36 17.32
N GLN A 216 3.49 -11.44 18.60
CA GLN A 216 4.58 -10.73 19.28
C GLN A 216 5.95 -11.40 19.08
N GLU A 217 5.98 -12.69 18.88
CA GLU A 217 7.24 -13.46 18.87
C GLU A 217 7.78 -13.74 17.47
N ASN A 218 6.92 -13.83 16.45
CA ASN A 218 7.35 -14.26 15.09
C ASN A 218 6.57 -13.58 13.93
N CYS A 219 6.02 -12.44 14.11
CA CYS A 219 4.75 -12.05 13.55
C CYS A 219 4.65 -11.45 12.19
N PHE A 220 5.71 -10.92 11.65
CA PHE A 220 5.59 -10.15 10.41
C PHE A 220 5.14 -11.02 9.23
N SER A 221 5.65 -12.25 9.15
CA SER A 221 5.31 -13.18 8.08
C SER A 221 3.90 -13.75 8.21
N SER A 222 3.45 -14.03 9.42
CA SER A 222 2.14 -14.66 9.66
C SER A 222 0.97 -13.71 9.40
N PHE A 223 1.10 -12.44 9.81
CA PHE A 223 0.08 -11.42 9.55
C PHE A 223 -0.13 -11.17 8.05
N MET A 224 0.93 -11.20 7.26
CA MET A 224 0.86 -11.03 5.81
C MET A 224 0.33 -12.26 5.07
N THR A 225 0.29 -13.43 5.71
CA THR A 225 -0.19 -14.67 5.08
C THR A 225 -1.71 -14.82 5.18
N ILE A 226 -2.35 -14.17 6.15
CA ILE A 226 -3.81 -14.24 6.40
C ILE A 226 -4.58 -13.17 5.62
N PHE A 227 -3.93 -12.10 5.23
CA PHE A 227 -4.48 -11.00 4.44
C PHE A 227 -3.90 -10.98 3.03
#